data_65726aae1188f635ad4a4980204cf8d9
#
_entry.id   65726aae1188f635ad4a4980204cf8d9
#
_cell.length_a   1.000
_cell.length_b   1.000
_cell.length_c   1.000
_cell.angle_alpha   90.00
_cell.angle_beta   90.00
_cell.angle_gamma   90.00
#
_symmetry.space_group_name_H-M   'P 1'
#
loop_
_entity.id
_entity.type
_entity.pdbx_description
1 polymer ?
#
loop_
_entity_poly.entity_id
_entity_poly.type
_entity_poly.pdbx_seq_one_letter_code
_entity_poly.pdbx_strand_id
1 'polypeptide(L)'
;MVAIKISPLYIKFLYETRCFVLMLFIAITIFARKIRKNREFRLLLQRILYKTTMSERKVRVRFAPSPTGALHIGGVRTALYNYLFARQHGGDLIFRIEDTDSNRFVPGAEEYIIESFKWLGINFDEGVSFGGN
;
A
#
# COMPACT_ATOMS: atom_id res chain seq x y z
N MET A 1 -45.86 25.51 41.83
CA MET A 1 -45.41 25.78 40.47
C MET A 1 -44.22 26.75 40.57
N VAL A 2 -42.99 26.22 40.50
CA VAL A 2 -41.79 27.04 40.68
C VAL A 2 -41.40 27.61 39.31
N ALA A 3 -41.57 28.91 39.12
CA ALA A 3 -41.16 29.59 37.91
C ALA A 3 -39.63 29.76 37.95
N ILE A 4 -38.90 29.02 37.15
CA ILE A 4 -37.43 29.15 36.98
C ILE A 4 -37.19 30.46 36.24
N LYS A 5 -36.71 31.48 36.94
CA LYS A 5 -36.31 32.78 36.39
C LYS A 5 -34.98 32.62 35.69
N ILE A 6 -34.98 32.38 34.38
CA ILE A 6 -33.77 32.28 33.56
C ILE A 6 -33.13 33.69 33.48
N SER A 7 -31.87 33.80 33.88
CA SER A 7 -31.14 35.06 33.86
C SER A 7 -30.99 35.62 32.44
N PRO A 8 -31.15 36.93 32.21
CA PRO A 8 -30.95 37.53 30.88
C PRO A 8 -29.53 37.28 30.30
N LEU A 9 -28.54 37.10 31.16
CA LEU A 9 -27.19 36.74 30.80
C LEU A 9 -27.11 35.34 30.12
N TYR A 10 -27.92 34.38 30.61
CA TYR A 10 -27.95 33.03 30.07
C TYR A 10 -28.58 33.01 28.69
N ILE A 11 -29.59 33.81 28.45
CA ILE A 11 -30.23 33.97 27.14
C ILE A 11 -29.25 34.60 26.14
N LYS A 12 -28.50 35.62 26.55
CA LYS A 12 -27.47 36.27 25.73
C LYS A 12 -26.36 35.31 25.34
N PHE A 13 -25.87 34.50 26.30
CA PHE A 13 -24.86 33.48 26.07
C PHE A 13 -25.34 32.40 25.06
N LEU A 14 -26.57 31.95 25.17
CA LEU A 14 -27.16 30.98 24.22
C LEU A 14 -27.31 31.57 22.81
N TYR A 15 -27.58 32.88 22.72
CA TYR A 15 -27.72 33.54 21.41
C TYR A 15 -26.35 33.71 20.72
N GLU A 16 -25.31 34.09 21.46
CA GLU A 16 -23.96 34.21 20.92
C GLU A 16 -23.37 32.86 20.50
N THR A 17 -23.57 31.79 21.29
CA THR A 17 -23.10 30.44 20.91
C THR A 17 -23.82 29.91 19.69
N ARG A 18 -25.14 30.16 19.56
CA ARG A 18 -25.88 29.76 18.33
C ARG A 18 -25.41 30.53 17.11
N CYS A 19 -25.15 31.81 17.25
CA CYS A 19 -24.63 32.67 16.17
C CYS A 19 -23.25 32.19 15.70
N PHE A 20 -22.37 31.82 16.63
CA PHE A 20 -21.03 31.32 16.35
C PHE A 20 -21.09 29.96 15.63
N VAL A 21 -21.92 29.02 16.08
CA VAL A 21 -22.12 27.73 15.44
C VAL A 21 -22.68 27.89 14.02
N LEU A 22 -23.64 28.80 13.84
CA LEU A 22 -24.23 29.08 12.52
C LEU A 22 -23.18 29.67 11.56
N MET A 23 -22.36 30.60 12.03
CA MET A 23 -21.25 31.19 11.25
C MET A 23 -20.22 30.12 10.87
N LEU A 24 -19.87 29.24 11.80
CA LEU A 24 -18.96 28.13 11.54
C LEU A 24 -19.54 27.18 10.46
N PHE A 25 -20.83 26.88 10.54
CA PHE A 25 -21.52 26.03 9.57
C PHE A 25 -21.55 26.67 8.16
N ILE A 26 -21.81 27.96 8.09
CA ILE A 26 -21.78 28.73 6.84
C ILE A 26 -20.36 28.76 6.26
N ALA A 27 -19.35 29.00 7.10
CA ALA A 27 -17.95 28.99 6.66
C ALA A 27 -17.53 27.62 6.11
N ILE A 28 -17.91 26.53 6.79
CA ILE A 28 -17.64 25.16 6.34
C ILE A 28 -18.34 24.87 5.00
N THR A 29 -19.60 25.29 4.84
CA THR A 29 -20.35 25.07 3.59
C THR A 29 -19.79 25.85 2.41
N ILE A 30 -19.37 27.12 2.63
CA ILE A 30 -18.72 27.94 1.61
C ILE A 30 -17.35 27.33 1.24
N PHE A 31 -16.57 26.89 2.22
CA PHE A 31 -15.29 26.25 2.01
C PHE A 31 -15.43 24.92 1.25
N ALA A 32 -16.43 24.11 1.62
CA ALA A 32 -16.74 22.86 0.93
C ALA A 32 -17.19 23.08 -0.54
N ARG A 33 -17.95 24.17 -0.80
CA ARG A 33 -18.31 24.55 -2.18
C ARG A 33 -17.09 25.00 -2.99
N LYS A 34 -16.16 25.74 -2.40
CA LYS A 34 -14.92 26.19 -3.04
C LYS A 34 -14.01 25.02 -3.40
N ILE A 35 -13.89 24.02 -2.48
CA ILE A 35 -13.16 22.78 -2.71
C ILE A 35 -13.79 21.98 -3.86
N ARG A 36 -15.12 21.86 -3.89
CA ARG A 36 -15.85 21.09 -4.92
C ARG A 36 -15.67 21.69 -6.30
N LYS A 37 -15.53 23.01 -6.41
CA LYS A 37 -15.32 23.73 -7.67
C LYS A 37 -13.88 23.68 -8.17
N ASN A 38 -12.89 23.48 -7.26
CA ASN A 38 -11.48 23.41 -7.63
C ASN A 38 -11.09 21.97 -7.99
N ARG A 39 -11.02 21.68 -9.28
CA ARG A 39 -10.66 20.37 -9.86
C ARG A 39 -9.28 19.90 -9.39
N GLU A 40 -8.30 20.80 -9.38
CA GLU A 40 -6.93 20.51 -8.97
C GLU A 40 -6.85 20.07 -7.49
N PHE A 41 -7.52 20.80 -6.61
CA PHE A 41 -7.57 20.46 -5.19
C PHE A 41 -8.26 19.10 -4.95
N ARG A 42 -9.31 18.80 -5.69
CA ARG A 42 -10.01 17.51 -5.60
C ARG A 42 -9.11 16.36 -6.06
N LEU A 43 -8.35 16.55 -7.13
CA LEU A 43 -7.39 15.55 -7.61
C LEU A 43 -6.24 15.34 -6.62
N LEU A 44 -5.78 16.42 -5.99
CA LEU A 44 -4.77 16.35 -4.92
C LEU A 44 -5.28 15.55 -3.72
N LEU A 45 -6.49 15.85 -3.24
CA LEU A 45 -7.13 15.10 -2.14
C LEU A 45 -7.32 13.63 -2.50
N GLN A 46 -7.77 13.32 -3.71
CA GLN A 46 -7.89 11.92 -4.17
C GLN A 46 -6.54 11.21 -4.17
N ARG A 47 -5.47 11.87 -4.61
CA ARG A 47 -4.11 11.30 -4.57
C ARG A 47 -3.63 11.06 -3.14
N ILE A 48 -3.88 12.00 -2.22
CA ILE A 48 -3.52 11.87 -0.82
C ILE A 48 -4.30 10.73 -0.17
N LEU A 49 -5.63 10.69 -0.33
CA LEU A 49 -6.49 9.64 0.20
C LEU A 49 -6.14 8.26 -0.39
N TYR A 50 -5.89 8.18 -1.69
CA TYR A 50 -5.44 6.94 -2.33
C TYR A 50 -4.11 6.45 -1.75
N LYS A 51 -3.15 7.36 -1.58
CA LYS A 51 -1.86 7.03 -0.97
C LYS A 51 -2.00 6.56 0.48
N THR A 52 -2.91 7.16 1.26
CA THR A 52 -3.15 6.80 2.66
C THR A 52 -3.88 5.47 2.79
N THR A 53 -4.87 5.19 1.94
CA THR A 53 -5.65 3.94 1.98
C THR A 53 -4.92 2.74 1.38
N MET A 54 -4.01 2.96 0.42
CA MET A 54 -3.21 1.88 -0.19
C MET A 54 -1.89 1.62 0.52
N SER A 55 -1.53 2.41 1.55
CA SER A 55 -0.23 2.35 2.20
C SER A 55 -0.05 1.19 3.20
N GLU A 56 -1.07 0.39 3.48
CA GLU A 56 -0.97 -0.61 4.57
C GLU A 56 -0.53 -2.01 4.11
N ARG A 57 -0.57 -2.31 2.82
CA ARG A 57 -0.11 -3.61 2.33
C ARG A 57 1.32 -3.52 1.83
N LYS A 58 2.23 -4.16 2.53
CA LYS A 58 3.60 -4.35 2.05
C LYS A 58 3.56 -5.02 0.68
N VAL A 59 4.30 -4.47 -0.28
CA VAL A 59 4.43 -5.08 -1.61
C VAL A 59 5.10 -6.44 -1.45
N ARG A 60 4.49 -7.49 -2.01
CA ARG A 60 5.07 -8.82 -2.05
C ARG A 60 5.01 -9.33 -3.47
N VAL A 61 6.15 -9.62 -4.03
CA VAL A 61 6.31 -10.16 -5.38
C VAL A 61 6.95 -11.54 -5.34
N ARG A 62 6.73 -12.33 -6.37
CA ARG A 62 7.15 -13.72 -6.42
C ARG A 62 7.90 -14.01 -7.72
N PHE A 63 8.99 -14.73 -7.60
CA PHE A 63 9.60 -15.45 -8.72
C PHE A 63 9.44 -16.96 -8.47
N ALA A 64 8.86 -17.66 -9.42
CA ALA A 64 8.45 -19.05 -9.27
C ALA A 64 8.87 -19.88 -10.49
N PRO A 65 10.16 -20.21 -10.63
CA PRO A 65 10.65 -21.04 -11.71
C PRO A 65 10.27 -22.53 -11.50
N SER A 66 10.10 -23.25 -12.61
CA SER A 66 10.05 -24.72 -12.59
C SER A 66 11.47 -25.27 -12.74
N PRO A 67 11.86 -26.33 -12.00
CA PRO A 67 13.21 -26.90 -12.01
C PRO A 67 13.40 -27.84 -13.23
N THR A 68 13.20 -27.30 -14.44
CA THR A 68 13.24 -28.06 -15.71
C THR A 68 14.56 -27.94 -16.44
N GLY A 69 15.58 -27.36 -15.78
CA GLY A 69 16.93 -27.20 -16.33
C GLY A 69 17.62 -25.92 -15.86
N ALA A 70 18.68 -25.53 -16.57
CA ALA A 70 19.46 -24.36 -16.24
C ALA A 70 18.65 -23.06 -16.35
N LEU A 71 18.93 -22.12 -15.43
CA LEU A 71 18.31 -20.80 -15.46
C LEU A 71 18.81 -20.03 -16.70
N HIS A 72 17.90 -19.65 -17.59
CA HIS A 72 18.22 -18.86 -18.78
C HIS A 72 17.98 -17.36 -18.54
N ILE A 73 18.55 -16.52 -19.41
CA ILE A 73 18.49 -15.06 -19.28
C ILE A 73 17.05 -14.49 -19.19
N GLY A 74 16.07 -15.14 -19.78
CA GLY A 74 14.65 -14.75 -19.67
C GLY A 74 14.13 -14.89 -18.25
N GLY A 75 14.47 -15.98 -17.54
CA GLY A 75 14.16 -16.18 -16.13
C GLY A 75 14.85 -15.14 -15.24
N VAL A 76 16.15 -14.89 -15.49
CA VAL A 76 16.92 -13.84 -14.78
C VAL A 76 16.28 -12.48 -14.96
N ARG A 77 15.89 -12.11 -16.18
CA ARG A 77 15.20 -10.83 -16.43
C ARG A 77 13.92 -10.69 -15.62
N THR A 78 13.10 -11.72 -15.59
CA THR A 78 11.84 -11.72 -14.83
C THR A 78 12.09 -11.56 -13.33
N ALA A 79 13.06 -12.29 -12.79
CA ALA A 79 13.45 -12.17 -11.38
C ALA A 79 14.00 -10.78 -11.06
N LEU A 80 14.82 -10.20 -11.94
CA LEU A 80 15.39 -8.87 -11.77
C LEU A 80 14.30 -7.78 -11.73
N TYR A 81 13.29 -7.83 -12.60
CA TYR A 81 12.18 -6.87 -12.55
C TYR A 81 11.42 -6.96 -11.22
N ASN A 82 11.11 -8.16 -10.76
CA ASN A 82 10.47 -8.38 -9.48
C ASN A 82 11.34 -7.88 -8.32
N TYR A 83 12.63 -8.15 -8.35
CA TYR A 83 13.59 -7.68 -7.35
C TYR A 83 13.62 -6.16 -7.27
N LEU A 84 13.80 -5.47 -8.39
CA LEU A 84 13.85 -4.01 -8.45
C LEU A 84 12.55 -3.38 -7.99
N PHE A 85 11.42 -3.94 -8.38
CA PHE A 85 10.11 -3.48 -7.96
C PHE A 85 9.91 -3.63 -6.45
N ALA A 86 10.26 -4.79 -5.88
CA ALA A 86 10.20 -5.01 -4.43
C ALA A 86 11.09 -3.99 -3.70
N ARG A 87 12.34 -3.83 -4.12
CA ARG A 87 13.29 -2.90 -3.46
C ARG A 87 12.85 -1.44 -3.57
N GLN A 88 12.30 -1.01 -4.70
CA GLN A 88 11.78 0.34 -4.90
C GLN A 88 10.63 0.66 -3.93
N HIS A 89 9.81 -0.33 -3.60
CA HIS A 89 8.63 -0.16 -2.75
C HIS A 89 8.81 -0.64 -1.30
N GLY A 90 10.03 -1.00 -0.89
CA GLY A 90 10.29 -1.55 0.45
C GLY A 90 9.53 -2.85 0.71
N GLY A 91 9.31 -3.61 -0.36
CA GLY A 91 8.57 -4.87 -0.36
C GLY A 91 9.45 -6.10 -0.22
N ASP A 92 8.83 -7.28 -0.29
CA ASP A 92 9.47 -8.59 -0.21
C ASP A 92 9.48 -9.29 -1.57
N LEU A 93 10.61 -9.94 -1.89
CA LEU A 93 10.75 -10.85 -3.01
C LEU A 93 10.76 -12.29 -2.49
N ILE A 94 9.81 -13.08 -2.97
CA ILE A 94 9.59 -14.45 -2.54
C ILE A 94 10.10 -15.40 -3.62
N PHE A 95 10.90 -16.39 -3.22
CA PHE A 95 11.32 -17.49 -4.10
C PHE A 95 10.45 -18.72 -3.87
N ARG A 96 9.90 -19.26 -4.93
CA ARG A 96 9.10 -20.47 -4.89
C ARG A 96 9.47 -21.38 -6.05
N ILE A 97 9.71 -22.65 -5.79
CA ILE A 97 9.83 -23.67 -6.83
C ILE A 97 8.43 -24.18 -7.17
N GLU A 98 8.08 -24.20 -8.44
CA GLU A 98 6.83 -24.75 -8.93
C GLU A 98 7.11 -26.08 -9.66
N ASP A 99 6.75 -27.18 -8.99
CA ASP A 99 6.84 -28.53 -9.55
C ASP A 99 5.50 -28.94 -10.21
N THR A 100 5.14 -28.19 -11.25
CA THR A 100 3.91 -28.46 -12.02
C THR A 100 4.11 -29.47 -13.14
N ASP A 101 5.36 -29.76 -13.50
CA ASP A 101 5.70 -30.66 -14.61
C ASP A 101 6.80 -31.66 -14.18
N SER A 102 6.37 -32.67 -13.44
CA SER A 102 7.25 -33.73 -12.95
C SER A 102 7.98 -34.49 -14.06
N ASN A 103 7.46 -34.47 -15.29
CA ASN A 103 8.08 -35.17 -16.43
C ASN A 103 9.34 -34.45 -16.96
N ARG A 104 9.48 -33.15 -16.65
CA ARG A 104 10.64 -32.32 -17.04
C ARG A 104 11.55 -31.96 -15.90
N PHE A 105 11.35 -32.56 -14.73
CA PHE A 105 12.23 -32.36 -13.60
C PHE A 105 13.67 -32.76 -13.91
N VAL A 106 14.61 -31.87 -13.62
CA VAL A 106 16.05 -32.15 -13.80
C VAL A 106 16.70 -32.12 -12.41
N PRO A 107 17.29 -33.24 -11.95
CA PRO A 107 18.03 -33.28 -10.69
C PRO A 107 19.14 -32.21 -10.65
N GLY A 108 19.27 -31.47 -9.55
CA GLY A 108 20.27 -30.41 -9.39
C GLY A 108 19.88 -29.05 -10.02
N ALA A 109 18.76 -28.97 -10.73
CA ALA A 109 18.33 -27.70 -11.33
C ALA A 109 17.94 -26.65 -10.29
N GLU A 110 17.40 -27.07 -9.16
CA GLU A 110 17.02 -26.17 -8.06
C GLU A 110 18.26 -25.52 -7.44
N GLU A 111 19.23 -26.31 -7.08
CA GLU A 111 20.50 -25.85 -6.52
C GLU A 111 21.21 -24.89 -7.49
N TYR A 112 21.22 -25.23 -8.78
CA TYR A 112 21.81 -24.39 -9.82
C TYR A 112 21.11 -23.03 -9.92
N ILE A 113 19.79 -23.00 -9.84
CA ILE A 113 19.00 -21.76 -9.87
C ILE A 113 19.35 -20.90 -8.65
N ILE A 114 19.43 -21.48 -7.46
CA ILE A 114 19.78 -20.79 -6.21
C ILE A 114 21.19 -20.21 -6.29
N GLU A 115 22.17 -21.00 -6.74
CA GLU A 115 23.55 -20.53 -6.91
C GLU A 115 23.66 -19.40 -7.93
N SER A 116 22.92 -19.52 -9.05
CA SER A 116 22.87 -18.46 -10.07
C SER A 116 22.39 -17.13 -9.51
N PHE A 117 21.36 -17.13 -8.67
CA PHE A 117 20.88 -15.90 -8.04
C PHE A 117 21.82 -15.36 -6.98
N LYS A 118 22.49 -16.21 -6.22
CA LYS A 118 23.56 -15.78 -5.30
C LYS A 118 24.69 -15.09 -6.06
N TRP A 119 25.13 -15.67 -7.18
CA TRP A 119 26.17 -15.09 -8.03
C TRP A 119 25.75 -13.74 -8.63
N LEU A 120 24.46 -13.59 -9.02
CA LEU A 120 23.89 -12.34 -9.56
C LEU A 120 23.65 -11.28 -8.48
N GLY A 121 23.80 -11.60 -7.20
CA GLY A 121 23.50 -10.69 -6.09
C GLY A 121 21.99 -10.39 -5.91
N ILE A 122 21.12 -11.23 -6.46
CA ILE A 122 19.66 -11.12 -6.28
C ILE A 122 19.29 -11.91 -5.02
N ASN A 123 18.99 -11.17 -3.94
CA ASN A 123 18.62 -11.75 -2.65
C ASN A 123 17.09 -11.84 -2.51
N PHE A 124 16.61 -13.02 -2.14
CA PHE A 124 15.23 -13.26 -1.78
C PHE A 124 15.02 -13.06 -0.27
N ASP A 125 13.85 -12.57 0.10
CA ASP A 125 13.51 -12.31 1.50
C ASP A 125 12.82 -13.53 2.14
N GLU A 126 12.10 -14.31 1.31
CA GLU A 126 11.39 -15.53 1.75
C GLU A 126 11.53 -16.63 0.70
N GLY A 127 11.48 -17.89 1.12
CA GLY A 127 11.46 -19.05 0.24
C GLY A 127 12.15 -20.27 0.83
N VAL A 128 12.09 -21.41 0.12
CA VAL A 128 12.54 -22.73 0.61
C VAL A 128 13.97 -22.76 1.15
N SER A 129 14.85 -21.91 0.65
CA SER A 129 16.27 -21.85 1.07
C SER A 129 16.68 -20.49 1.63
N PHE A 130 15.74 -19.58 1.87
CA PHE A 130 16.03 -18.19 2.19
C PHE A 130 15.42 -17.71 3.52
N GLY A 131 14.81 -18.60 4.29
CA GLY A 131 14.10 -18.24 5.52
C GLY A 131 12.68 -17.74 5.28
N GLY A 132 11.97 -17.41 6.35
CA GLY A 132 10.55 -17.10 6.32
C GLY A 132 9.71 -18.36 6.60
N ASN A 133 8.91 -18.30 7.67
CA ASN A 133 7.95 -19.35 8.04
C ASN A 133 6.63 -19.13 7.28
#